data_4ed247bf686b8e861e18fe1b4a726aea
#
_entry.id   4ed247bf686b8e861e18fe1b4a726aea
#
_cell.length_a   1.000
_cell.length_b   1.000
_cell.length_c   1.000
_cell.angle_alpha   90.00
_cell.angle_beta   90.00
_cell.angle_gamma   90.00
#
_symmetry.space_group_name_H-M   'P 1'
#
loop_
_entity.id
_entity.type
_entity.pdbx_description
1 polymer ?
#
loop_
_entity_poly.entity_id
_entity_poly.type
_entity_poly.pdbx_seq_one_letter_code
_entity_poly.pdbx_strand_id
1 'polypeptide(L)'
;LTGTQGVGVIKVESYDGLVATVQAMWKLEAEMLIQEYMKTDFDVRTFVVDNKIFASTKRTHSSYDFRSNTHRGAEAEPYKLSEEEIELVLKTARLSRAYMCGVDHIVYKNKPYVLEINGSPGSGADYEGYQYKDYYSDPEPSGRIDGETMMSYVIDWVKDRTHWDRQSLIEC
;
A
#
# COMPACT_ATOMS: atom_id res chain seq x y z
N LEU A 1 -14.44 -7.52 -5.77
CA LEU A 1 -14.22 -7.97 -4.39
C LEU A 1 -14.45 -6.80 -3.45
N THR A 2 -15.47 -6.89 -2.61
CA THR A 2 -15.78 -5.89 -1.59
C THR A 2 -15.33 -6.41 -0.23
N GLY A 3 -14.07 -6.15 0.12
CA GLY A 3 -13.52 -6.48 1.44
C GLY A 3 -12.73 -5.31 1.97
N THR A 4 -12.92 -4.96 3.23
CA THR A 4 -12.13 -3.95 3.93
C THR A 4 -11.53 -4.55 5.18
N GLN A 5 -10.38 -4.04 5.62
CA GLN A 5 -9.74 -4.44 6.88
C GLN A 5 -9.40 -5.95 6.98
N GLY A 6 -9.11 -6.60 5.85
CA GLY A 6 -8.78 -8.03 5.82
C GLY A 6 -9.97 -8.96 6.10
N VAL A 7 -11.20 -8.47 6.10
CA VAL A 7 -12.40 -9.32 6.16
C VAL A 7 -12.55 -10.07 4.85
N GLY A 8 -12.79 -11.39 4.92
CA GLY A 8 -12.89 -12.25 3.73
C GLY A 8 -11.56 -12.84 3.25
N VAL A 9 -10.44 -12.56 3.92
CA VAL A 9 -9.17 -13.22 3.63
C VAL A 9 -9.08 -14.55 4.38
N ILE A 10 -8.90 -15.63 3.63
CA ILE A 10 -8.81 -17.01 4.15
C ILE A 10 -7.44 -17.56 3.80
N LYS A 11 -6.66 -17.97 4.79
CA LYS A 11 -5.43 -18.73 4.60
C LYS A 11 -5.73 -20.22 4.56
N VAL A 12 -5.30 -20.91 3.52
CA VAL A 12 -5.39 -22.38 3.40
C VAL A 12 -4.00 -22.98 3.30
N GLU A 13 -3.78 -24.09 3.99
CA GLU A 13 -2.45 -24.70 4.14
C GLU A 13 -2.35 -26.07 3.43
N SER A 14 -3.43 -26.52 2.79
CA SER A 14 -3.44 -27.76 2.04
C SER A 14 -4.25 -27.63 0.76
N TYR A 15 -3.94 -28.50 -0.21
CA TYR A 15 -4.70 -28.59 -1.45
C TYR A 15 -6.17 -28.95 -1.23
N ASP A 16 -6.45 -29.90 -0.35
CA ASP A 16 -7.82 -30.30 -0.04
C ASP A 16 -8.60 -29.17 0.63
N GLY A 17 -7.95 -28.41 1.53
CA GLY A 17 -8.51 -27.21 2.15
C GLY A 17 -8.82 -26.13 1.11
N LEU A 18 -7.93 -25.94 0.13
CA LEU A 18 -8.17 -25.02 -0.98
C LEU A 18 -9.40 -25.43 -1.80
N VAL A 19 -9.46 -26.69 -2.22
CA VAL A 19 -10.58 -27.23 -2.99
C VAL A 19 -11.90 -27.06 -2.23
N ALA A 20 -11.93 -27.44 -0.96
CA ALA A 20 -13.13 -27.32 -0.14
C ALA A 20 -13.57 -25.86 0.02
N THR A 21 -12.63 -24.93 0.24
CA THR A 21 -12.91 -23.49 0.36
C THR A 21 -13.47 -22.94 -0.95
N VAL A 22 -12.84 -23.25 -2.08
CA VAL A 22 -13.31 -22.81 -3.40
C VAL A 22 -14.71 -23.31 -3.70
N GLN A 23 -15.00 -24.61 -3.43
CA GLN A 23 -16.32 -25.18 -3.62
C GLN A 23 -17.39 -24.53 -2.74
N ALA A 24 -17.05 -24.24 -1.48
CA ALA A 24 -17.97 -23.56 -0.57
C ALA A 24 -18.28 -22.12 -1.04
N MET A 25 -17.24 -21.36 -1.42
CA MET A 25 -17.41 -19.99 -1.91
C MET A 25 -18.18 -19.96 -3.24
N TRP A 26 -17.92 -20.90 -4.13
CA TRP A 26 -18.65 -21.03 -5.38
C TRP A 26 -20.15 -21.31 -5.14
N LYS A 27 -20.46 -22.19 -4.19
CA LYS A 27 -21.84 -22.46 -3.81
C LYS A 27 -22.58 -21.23 -3.29
N LEU A 28 -21.84 -20.27 -2.72
CA LEU A 28 -22.35 -19.00 -2.24
C LEU A 28 -22.33 -17.90 -3.32
N GLU A 29 -21.96 -18.24 -4.56
CA GLU A 29 -21.81 -17.30 -5.67
C GLU A 29 -20.83 -16.14 -5.35
N ALA A 30 -19.87 -16.39 -4.45
CA ALA A 30 -18.90 -15.39 -4.04
C ALA A 30 -17.75 -15.29 -5.04
N GLU A 31 -17.44 -14.08 -5.47
CA GLU A 31 -16.21 -13.82 -6.22
C GLU A 31 -15.01 -13.99 -5.30
N MET A 32 -13.94 -14.60 -5.81
CA MET A 32 -12.72 -14.81 -5.05
C MET A 32 -11.47 -14.61 -5.89
N LEU A 33 -10.41 -14.15 -5.22
CA LEU A 33 -9.05 -14.10 -5.75
C LEU A 33 -8.19 -15.09 -4.98
N ILE A 34 -7.49 -15.96 -5.70
CA ILE A 34 -6.57 -16.94 -5.12
C ILE A 34 -5.14 -16.45 -5.38
N GLN A 35 -4.35 -16.33 -4.31
CA GLN A 35 -2.97 -15.85 -4.38
C GLN A 35 -2.05 -16.79 -3.61
N GLU A 36 -0.79 -16.85 -4.03
CA GLU A 36 0.26 -17.50 -3.25
C GLU A 36 0.43 -16.79 -1.90
N TYR A 37 0.48 -17.56 -0.82
CA TYR A 37 0.80 -17.03 0.49
C TYR A 37 2.32 -16.91 0.66
N MET A 38 2.80 -15.68 0.66
CA MET A 38 4.20 -15.33 0.93
C MET A 38 4.33 -14.94 2.39
N LYS A 39 4.94 -15.81 3.20
CA LYS A 39 5.13 -15.54 4.62
C LYS A 39 6.17 -14.44 4.83
N THR A 40 5.74 -13.33 5.39
CA THR A 40 6.58 -12.19 5.80
C THR A 40 6.20 -11.76 7.21
N ASP A 41 7.10 -11.08 7.89
CA ASP A 41 6.86 -10.56 9.25
C ASP A 41 6.24 -9.16 9.22
N PHE A 42 6.27 -8.49 8.08
CA PHE A 42 5.73 -7.15 7.88
C PHE A 42 5.32 -6.93 6.43
N ASP A 43 4.55 -5.89 6.23
CA ASP A 43 4.31 -5.26 4.94
C ASP A 43 4.66 -3.77 5.01
N VAL A 44 4.75 -3.14 3.85
CA VAL A 44 5.06 -1.72 3.73
C VAL A 44 3.92 -1.01 3.01
N ARG A 45 3.41 0.05 3.60
CA ARG A 45 2.51 1.01 2.95
C ARG A 45 3.29 2.23 2.50
N THR A 46 3.26 2.51 1.22
CA THR A 46 3.91 3.69 0.64
C THR A 46 2.85 4.63 0.07
N PHE A 47 2.88 5.87 0.54
CA PHE A 47 1.98 6.92 0.09
C PHE A 47 2.58 7.64 -1.11
N VAL A 48 1.85 7.67 -2.21
CA VAL A 48 2.26 8.30 -3.48
C VAL A 48 1.30 9.41 -3.81
N VAL A 49 1.83 10.59 -4.14
CA VAL A 49 1.08 11.74 -4.64
C VAL A 49 1.81 12.30 -5.84
N ASP A 50 1.10 12.51 -6.95
CA ASP A 50 1.66 13.06 -8.19
C ASP A 50 2.94 12.31 -8.64
N ASN A 51 2.86 10.99 -8.63
CA ASN A 51 3.98 10.10 -8.99
C ASN A 51 5.27 10.31 -8.16
N LYS A 52 5.13 10.89 -6.97
CA LYS A 52 6.22 11.08 -6.00
C LYS A 52 5.92 10.31 -4.74
N ILE A 53 6.92 9.66 -4.18
CA ILE A 53 6.79 9.01 -2.88
C ILE A 53 6.81 10.08 -1.81
N PHE A 54 5.73 10.12 -1.05
CA PHE A 54 5.56 11.09 0.02
C PHE A 54 5.98 10.52 1.37
N ALA A 55 5.56 9.31 1.67
CA ALA A 55 5.92 8.64 2.92
C ALA A 55 5.87 7.12 2.77
N SER A 56 6.62 6.40 3.59
CA SER A 56 6.58 4.95 3.68
C SER A 56 6.62 4.48 5.13
N THR A 57 5.80 3.48 5.43
CA THR A 57 5.60 2.95 6.77
C THR A 57 5.61 1.44 6.72
N LYS A 58 6.41 0.84 7.58
CA LYS A 58 6.41 -0.61 7.84
C LYS A 58 5.35 -0.93 8.87
N ARG A 59 4.56 -1.98 8.62
CA ARG A 59 3.55 -2.49 9.53
C ARG A 59 3.89 -3.92 9.90
N THR A 60 4.31 -4.13 11.14
CA THR A 60 4.68 -5.46 11.63
C THR A 60 3.44 -6.26 11.93
N HIS A 61 3.38 -7.51 11.44
CA HIS A 61 2.25 -8.39 11.67
C HIS A 61 2.15 -8.76 13.15
N SER A 62 0.95 -8.84 13.69
CA SER A 62 0.77 -9.37 15.03
C SER A 62 1.03 -10.89 15.03
N SER A 63 1.49 -11.44 16.15
CA SER A 63 1.73 -12.88 16.29
C SER A 63 0.44 -13.74 16.19
N TYR A 64 -0.72 -13.11 16.26
CA TYR A 64 -2.03 -13.79 16.30
C TYR A 64 -2.81 -13.69 14.97
N ASP A 65 -2.41 -12.81 14.03
CA ASP A 65 -3.10 -12.62 12.79
C ASP A 65 -2.08 -12.45 11.64
N PHE A 66 -2.19 -13.26 10.62
CA PHE A 66 -1.33 -13.18 9.42
C PHE A 66 -1.63 -11.96 8.53
N ARG A 67 -2.71 -11.23 8.84
CA ARG A 67 -3.13 -10.03 8.11
C ARG A 67 -2.53 -8.79 8.77
N SER A 68 -1.82 -7.99 7.99
CA SER A 68 -1.22 -6.74 8.43
C SER A 68 -2.25 -5.63 8.48
N ASN A 69 -2.96 -5.51 9.60
CA ASN A 69 -3.93 -4.44 9.76
C ASN A 69 -3.68 -3.70 11.09
N THR A 70 -3.35 -2.41 11.02
CA THR A 70 -3.11 -1.56 12.18
C THR A 70 -4.29 -1.54 13.16
N HIS A 71 -5.53 -1.68 12.66
CA HIS A 71 -6.72 -1.84 13.51
C HIS A 71 -6.73 -3.14 14.34
N ARG A 72 -5.79 -4.06 14.08
CA ARG A 72 -5.64 -5.36 14.76
C ARG A 72 -4.36 -5.45 15.59
N GLY A 73 -3.73 -4.29 15.91
CA GLY A 73 -2.55 -4.21 16.77
C GLY A 73 -1.22 -4.40 16.04
N ALA A 74 -1.15 -4.16 14.73
CA ALA A 74 0.12 -4.06 14.03
C ALA A 74 0.87 -2.80 14.48
N GLU A 75 2.14 -2.97 14.83
CA GLU A 75 3.03 -1.83 15.09
C GLU A 75 3.43 -1.18 13.77
N ALA A 76 3.40 0.15 13.74
CA ALA A 76 3.77 0.94 12.57
C ALA A 76 5.02 1.77 12.86
N GLU A 77 6.00 1.71 11.97
CA GLU A 77 7.23 2.50 12.07
C GLU A 77 7.65 3.04 10.69
N PRO A 78 8.35 4.18 10.64
CA PRO A 78 8.91 4.69 9.40
C PRO A 78 9.82 3.67 8.73
N TYR A 79 9.73 3.56 7.38
CA TYR A 79 10.48 2.58 6.61
C TYR A 79 11.23 3.23 5.46
N LYS A 80 12.53 2.95 5.34
CA LYS A 80 13.36 3.38 4.22
C LYS A 80 13.26 2.34 3.11
N LEU A 81 12.73 2.76 1.96
CA LEU A 81 12.60 1.90 0.77
C LEU A 81 13.97 1.65 0.11
N SER A 82 14.14 0.47 -0.44
CA SER A 82 15.22 0.18 -1.39
C SER A 82 14.89 0.74 -2.78
N GLU A 83 15.88 0.81 -3.66
CA GLU A 83 15.69 1.26 -5.05
C GLU A 83 14.65 0.40 -5.80
N GLU A 84 14.69 -0.92 -5.60
CA GLU A 84 13.74 -1.85 -6.22
C GLU A 84 12.30 -1.61 -5.74
N GLU A 85 12.12 -1.34 -4.44
CA GLU A 85 10.81 -1.03 -3.87
C GLU A 85 10.28 0.29 -4.41
N ILE A 86 11.12 1.31 -4.53
CA ILE A 86 10.77 2.61 -5.08
C ILE A 86 10.33 2.49 -6.54
N GLU A 87 11.12 1.77 -7.36
CA GLU A 87 10.77 1.53 -8.76
C GLU A 87 9.41 0.82 -8.87
N LEU A 88 9.20 -0.25 -8.08
CA LEU A 88 7.96 -1.00 -8.04
C LEU A 88 6.77 -0.11 -7.68
N VAL A 89 6.89 0.67 -6.62
CA VAL A 89 5.82 1.53 -6.09
C VAL A 89 5.42 2.60 -7.11
N LEU A 90 6.40 3.31 -7.67
CA LEU A 90 6.13 4.36 -8.66
C LEU A 90 5.56 3.79 -9.96
N LYS A 91 6.08 2.66 -10.43
CA LYS A 91 5.53 1.95 -11.60
C LYS A 91 4.08 1.53 -11.36
N THR A 92 3.78 1.03 -10.15
CA THR A 92 2.45 0.60 -9.76
C THR A 92 1.47 1.77 -9.75
N ALA A 93 1.84 2.91 -9.14
CA ALA A 93 1.04 4.12 -9.12
C ALA A 93 0.76 4.64 -10.55
N ARG A 94 1.78 4.69 -11.43
CA ARG A 94 1.62 5.09 -12.83
C ARG A 94 0.66 4.19 -13.60
N LEU A 95 0.83 2.86 -13.49
CA LEU A 95 -0.01 1.89 -14.20
C LEU A 95 -1.47 1.94 -13.74
N SER A 96 -1.71 2.25 -12.46
CA SER A 96 -3.07 2.41 -11.93
C SER A 96 -3.71 3.76 -12.27
N ARG A 97 -2.95 4.70 -12.84
CA ARG A 97 -3.38 6.08 -13.11
C ARG A 97 -3.89 6.80 -11.85
N ALA A 98 -3.33 6.45 -10.70
CA ALA A 98 -3.71 7.05 -9.43
C ALA A 98 -2.79 8.23 -9.11
N TYR A 99 -3.36 9.44 -9.06
CA TYR A 99 -2.63 10.64 -8.64
C TYR A 99 -2.26 10.62 -7.16
N MET A 100 -3.13 10.02 -6.36
CA MET A 100 -2.94 9.82 -4.94
C MET A 100 -3.33 8.38 -4.60
N CYS A 101 -2.42 7.64 -4.01
CA CYS A 101 -2.70 6.26 -3.57
C CYS A 101 -1.76 5.81 -2.46
N GLY A 102 -2.20 4.81 -1.73
CA GLY A 102 -1.36 3.96 -0.91
C GLY A 102 -1.03 2.67 -1.67
N VAL A 103 0.25 2.38 -1.86
CA VAL A 103 0.70 1.10 -2.42
C VAL A 103 1.17 0.23 -1.27
N ASP A 104 0.50 -0.90 -1.08
CA ASP A 104 0.88 -1.90 -0.10
C ASP A 104 1.71 -2.99 -0.78
N HIS A 105 2.88 -3.27 -0.25
CA HIS A 105 3.78 -4.29 -0.78
C HIS A 105 4.50 -5.06 0.34
N ILE A 106 5.02 -6.21 -0.01
CA ILE A 106 5.87 -7.04 0.86
C ILE A 106 7.21 -7.29 0.19
N VAL A 107 8.23 -7.57 0.99
CA VAL A 107 9.52 -8.07 0.50
C VAL A 107 9.63 -9.55 0.86
N TYR A 108 9.66 -10.40 -0.16
CA TYR A 108 9.79 -11.85 -0.01
C TYR A 108 10.98 -12.37 -0.80
N LYS A 109 11.89 -13.07 -0.13
CA LYS A 109 13.15 -13.56 -0.74
C LYS A 109 13.93 -12.46 -1.45
N ASN A 110 14.04 -11.31 -0.82
CA ASN A 110 14.72 -10.10 -1.32
C ASN A 110 14.11 -9.50 -2.61
N LYS A 111 12.84 -9.76 -2.87
CA LYS A 111 12.11 -9.14 -3.98
C LYS A 111 10.83 -8.50 -3.46
N PRO A 112 10.51 -7.28 -3.90
CA PRO A 112 9.25 -6.63 -3.53
C PRO A 112 8.09 -7.13 -4.42
N TYR A 113 6.91 -7.29 -3.81
CA TYR A 113 5.67 -7.71 -4.45
C TYR A 113 4.52 -6.83 -4.00
N VAL A 114 3.76 -6.27 -4.95
CA VAL A 114 2.57 -5.49 -4.64
C VAL A 114 1.47 -6.40 -4.13
N LEU A 115 0.81 -5.98 -3.05
CA LEU A 115 -0.39 -6.62 -2.52
C LEU A 115 -1.65 -5.92 -3.04
N GLU A 116 -1.73 -4.60 -2.84
CA GLU A 116 -2.89 -3.82 -3.24
C GLU A 116 -2.55 -2.35 -3.48
N ILE A 117 -3.45 -1.66 -4.19
CA ILE A 117 -3.45 -0.21 -4.32
C ILE A 117 -4.73 0.32 -3.69
N ASN A 118 -4.56 1.29 -2.80
CA ASN A 118 -5.65 1.95 -2.11
C ASN A 118 -5.78 3.40 -2.59
N GLY A 119 -6.86 3.73 -3.29
CA GLY A 119 -7.11 5.07 -3.82
C GLY A 119 -7.54 6.09 -2.75
N SER A 120 -7.86 5.63 -1.54
CA SER A 120 -8.17 6.48 -0.39
C SER A 120 -7.45 5.91 0.84
N PRO A 121 -6.12 5.99 0.88
CA PRO A 121 -5.36 5.44 1.99
C PRO A 121 -5.67 6.21 3.27
N GLY A 122 -5.87 5.48 4.36
CA GLY A 122 -6.03 6.09 5.68
C GLY A 122 -4.75 6.85 6.06
N SER A 123 -4.91 8.08 6.50
CA SER A 123 -3.86 8.98 6.96
C SER A 123 -4.25 9.53 8.34
N GLY A 124 -4.49 8.63 9.30
CA GLY A 124 -4.87 9.04 10.66
C GLY A 124 -3.77 9.84 11.36
N ALA A 125 -4.12 10.48 12.48
CA ALA A 125 -3.18 11.26 13.30
C ALA A 125 -1.99 10.42 13.79
N ASP A 126 -2.15 9.09 13.85
CA ASP A 126 -1.13 8.14 14.28
C ASP A 126 -0.24 7.65 13.12
N TYR A 127 -0.37 8.22 11.91
CA TYR A 127 0.46 7.83 10.78
C TYR A 127 1.85 8.46 10.93
N GLU A 128 2.86 7.62 11.02
CA GLU A 128 4.26 8.02 10.97
C GLU A 128 4.94 7.36 9.76
N GLY A 129 5.69 8.14 8.99
CA GLY A 129 6.42 7.66 7.84
C GLY A 129 7.68 8.44 7.56
N TYR A 130 8.56 7.94 6.72
CA TYR A 130 9.64 8.73 6.15
C TYR A 130 9.13 9.55 4.98
N GLN A 131 9.38 10.86 5.03
CA GLN A 131 9.13 11.78 3.93
C GLN A 131 10.28 11.73 2.92
N TYR A 132 9.93 11.73 1.64
CA TYR A 132 10.86 11.90 0.53
C TYR A 132 10.61 13.26 -0.12
N LYS A 133 11.60 14.16 -0.12
CA LYS A 133 11.48 15.49 -0.74
C LYS A 133 11.32 15.41 -2.25
N ASP A 134 12.22 14.69 -2.87
CA ASP A 134 12.20 14.41 -4.30
C ASP A 134 13.04 13.15 -4.53
N TYR A 135 12.39 12.07 -4.90
CA TYR A 135 13.08 10.80 -5.11
C TYR A 135 14.13 10.87 -6.24
N TYR A 136 13.89 11.67 -7.26
CA TYR A 136 14.81 11.73 -8.41
C TYR A 136 16.04 12.59 -8.15
N SER A 137 15.94 13.61 -7.31
CA SER A 137 17.06 14.52 -6.98
C SER A 137 17.68 14.25 -5.60
N ASP A 138 16.91 13.69 -4.67
CA ASP A 138 17.34 13.38 -3.31
C ASP A 138 16.61 12.12 -2.81
N PRO A 139 17.16 10.91 -3.09
CA PRO A 139 16.54 9.65 -2.72
C PRO A 139 16.61 9.34 -1.22
N GLU A 140 17.31 10.17 -0.43
CA GLU A 140 17.37 9.98 1.01
C GLU A 140 16.12 10.56 1.70
N PRO A 141 15.57 9.85 2.70
CA PRO A 141 14.44 10.36 3.47
C PRO A 141 14.78 11.69 4.14
N SER A 142 13.97 12.72 3.92
CA SER A 142 14.20 14.06 4.49
C SER A 142 13.77 14.19 5.96
N GLY A 143 13.16 13.16 6.53
CA GLY A 143 12.74 13.14 7.93
C GLY A 143 11.48 12.31 8.15
N ARG A 144 10.96 12.35 9.37
CA ARG A 144 9.67 11.78 9.72
C ARG A 144 8.55 12.74 9.36
N ILE A 145 7.43 12.18 8.95
CA ILE A 145 6.20 12.93 8.70
C ILE A 145 5.04 12.27 9.46
N ASP A 146 4.23 13.08 10.10
CA ASP A 146 2.96 12.66 10.68
C ASP A 146 1.80 12.80 9.69
N GLY A 147 0.66 12.20 10.03
CA GLY A 147 -0.52 12.20 9.18
C GLY A 147 -1.11 13.59 8.94
N GLU A 148 -0.99 14.50 9.90
CA GLU A 148 -1.48 15.88 9.78
C GLU A 148 -0.65 16.67 8.75
N THR A 149 0.66 16.59 8.84
CA THR A 149 1.58 17.21 7.88
C THR A 149 1.38 16.64 6.48
N MET A 150 1.21 15.31 6.35
CA MET A 150 0.94 14.66 5.09
C MET A 150 -0.37 15.14 4.46
N MET A 151 -1.44 15.24 5.23
CA MET A 151 -2.73 15.71 4.73
C MET A 151 -2.71 17.19 4.36
N SER A 152 -2.00 18.02 5.09
CA SER A 152 -1.79 19.44 4.74
C SER A 152 -1.13 19.56 3.37
N TYR A 153 -0.10 18.77 3.10
CA TYR A 153 0.55 18.75 1.78
C TYR A 153 -0.42 18.33 0.67
N VAL A 154 -1.22 17.27 0.89
CA VAL A 154 -2.22 16.83 -0.09
C VAL A 154 -3.26 17.90 -0.35
N ILE A 155 -3.73 18.59 0.69
CA ILE A 155 -4.69 19.68 0.57
C ILE A 155 -4.09 20.84 -0.25
N ASP A 156 -2.85 21.23 0.01
CA ASP A 156 -2.18 22.30 -0.72
C ASP A 156 -1.94 21.90 -2.18
N TRP A 157 -1.54 20.66 -2.43
CA TRP A 157 -1.43 20.10 -3.79
C TRP A 157 -2.77 20.13 -4.53
N VAL A 158 -3.88 19.75 -3.87
CA VAL A 158 -5.22 19.82 -4.46
C VAL A 158 -5.66 21.25 -4.74
N LYS A 159 -5.29 22.21 -3.88
CA LYS A 159 -5.61 23.62 -4.07
C LYS A 159 -4.80 24.30 -5.18
N ASP A 160 -3.58 23.87 -5.40
CA ASP A 160 -2.75 24.36 -6.50
C ASP A 160 -3.26 23.80 -7.82
N ARG A 161 -4.05 24.61 -8.55
CA ARG A 161 -4.69 24.21 -9.80
C ARG A 161 -3.77 24.28 -11.02
N THR A 162 -2.51 24.64 -10.86
CA THR A 162 -1.57 24.78 -11.98
C THR A 162 -1.26 23.45 -12.66
N HIS A 163 -1.39 22.33 -11.93
CA HIS A 163 -1.19 20.98 -12.44
C HIS A 163 -2.48 20.26 -12.88
N TRP A 164 -3.66 20.95 -12.81
CA TRP A 164 -4.95 20.40 -13.25
C TRP A 164 -5.21 20.62 -14.74
N ASP A 165 -4.17 20.91 -15.54
CA ASP A 165 -4.35 21.03 -16.98
C ASP A 165 -4.82 19.69 -17.55
N ARG A 166 -5.97 19.71 -18.22
CA ARG A 166 -6.66 18.51 -18.73
C ARG A 166 -5.83 17.68 -19.70
N GLN A 167 -4.82 18.26 -20.33
CA GLN A 167 -3.91 17.54 -21.23
C GLN A 167 -2.98 16.59 -20.46
N SER A 168 -2.51 16.95 -19.28
CA SER A 168 -1.67 16.07 -18.45
C SER A 168 -2.43 14.86 -17.89
N LEU A 169 -3.76 14.93 -17.82
CA LEU A 169 -4.64 13.84 -17.37
C LEU A 169 -4.85 12.76 -18.44
N ILE A 170 -4.54 13.04 -19.70
CA ILE A 170 -4.83 12.15 -20.84
C ILE A 170 -3.56 11.47 -21.36
N GLU A 171 -2.38 12.02 -21.08
CA GLU A 171 -1.08 11.51 -21.57
C GLU A 171 -0.33 10.59 -20.56
N CYS A 172 -0.98 10.19 -19.45
CA CYS A 172 -0.44 9.22 -18.49
C CYS A 172 -0.81 7.78 -18.86
#